data_268f86cb069d456662d656793e4d06f2
#
_entry.id   268f86cb069d456662d656793e4d06f2
#
_cell.length_a   1.000
_cell.length_b   1.000
_cell.length_c   1.000
_cell.angle_alpha   90.00
_cell.angle_beta   90.00
_cell.angle_gamma   90.00
#
_symmetry.space_group_name_H-M   'P 1'
#
loop_
_entity.id
_entity.type
_entity.pdbx_description
1 polymer ?
#
loop_
_entity_poly.entity_id
_entity_poly.type
_entity_poly.pdbx_seq_one_letter_code
_entity_poly.pdbx_strand_id
1 'polypeptide(L)'
;MLRNTLSRIWWCVLPLTLALAGGGVIVRAELGQLREAFYTDARIAHRLLSQRVAQHDAILATLALMAPAMDKQAPPQASPPELRLPAVYPQILQVLRRGPGEAWASPALDTAEAQARQPQRAQLALGGVQDGAAPGTYVLVAGAGEGGYALRLSLPAVVPWDEWPMPREGSPTRVT
;
A
#
# COMPACT_ATOMS: atom_id res chain seq x y z
N MET A 1 58.23 39.59 20.47
CA MET A 1 57.39 38.57 21.11
C MET A 1 56.14 38.23 20.32
N LEU A 2 55.50 39.08 19.58
CA LEU A 2 54.27 38.82 18.79
C LEU A 2 54.42 37.78 17.66
N ARG A 3 55.58 37.64 17.05
CA ARG A 3 55.83 36.73 15.91
C ARG A 3 55.77 35.23 16.27
N ASN A 4 56.09 34.86 17.49
CA ASN A 4 56.05 33.49 17.98
C ASN A 4 54.64 33.03 18.42
N THR A 5 53.80 33.96 18.85
CA THR A 5 52.40 33.64 19.20
C THR A 5 51.51 33.42 17.96
N LEU A 6 51.72 34.18 16.90
CA LEU A 6 51.04 34.00 15.62
C LEU A 6 51.37 32.63 15.00
N SER A 7 52.63 32.21 15.02
CA SER A 7 53.03 30.91 14.51
C SER A 7 52.36 29.74 15.28
N ARG A 8 52.25 29.84 16.60
CA ARG A 8 51.58 28.81 17.42
C ARG A 8 50.10 28.70 17.15
N ILE A 9 49.41 29.81 16.89
CA ILE A 9 48.01 29.83 16.54
C ILE A 9 47.78 29.14 15.19
N TRP A 10 48.62 29.38 14.20
CA TRP A 10 48.53 28.74 12.89
C TRP A 10 48.66 27.22 12.95
N TRP A 11 49.52 26.71 13.84
CA TRP A 11 49.71 25.26 14.05
C TRP A 11 48.51 24.59 14.68
N CYS A 12 47.61 25.30 15.38
CA CYS A 12 46.37 24.77 15.92
C CYS A 12 45.19 24.95 14.97
N VAL A 13 45.15 26.06 14.25
CA VAL A 13 44.04 26.40 13.33
C VAL A 13 44.05 25.50 12.11
N LEU A 14 45.20 25.21 11.53
CA LEU A 14 45.30 24.39 10.31
C LEU A 14 44.81 22.96 10.50
N PRO A 15 45.16 22.19 11.54
CA PRO A 15 44.62 20.85 11.75
C PRO A 15 43.11 20.90 12.12
N LEU A 16 42.66 21.94 12.83
CA LEU A 16 41.24 22.09 13.18
C LEU A 16 40.37 22.33 11.93
N THR A 17 40.81 23.20 11.03
CA THR A 17 40.10 23.44 9.77
C THR A 17 40.08 22.22 8.87
N LEU A 18 41.18 21.47 8.83
CA LEU A 18 41.29 20.22 8.05
C LEU A 18 40.37 19.13 8.63
N ALA A 19 40.30 19.02 9.97
CA ALA A 19 39.41 18.06 10.64
C ALA A 19 37.92 18.42 10.41
N LEU A 20 37.58 19.71 10.49
CA LEU A 20 36.19 20.16 10.19
C LEU A 20 35.80 19.93 8.72
N ALA A 21 36.71 20.25 7.80
CA ALA A 21 36.49 20.02 6.38
C ALA A 21 36.36 18.53 6.07
N GLY A 22 37.26 17.68 6.60
CA GLY A 22 37.21 16.23 6.45
C GLY A 22 35.95 15.61 7.06
N GLY A 23 35.59 16.03 8.27
CA GLY A 23 34.37 15.60 8.93
C GLY A 23 33.10 15.99 8.13
N GLY A 24 33.09 17.22 7.60
CA GLY A 24 31.99 17.68 6.74
C GLY A 24 31.82 16.86 5.46
N VAL A 25 32.93 16.44 4.83
CA VAL A 25 32.89 15.57 3.64
C VAL A 25 32.35 14.19 3.97
N ILE A 26 32.81 13.58 5.08
CA ILE A 26 32.37 12.26 5.52
C ILE A 26 30.83 12.27 5.81
N VAL A 27 30.37 13.24 6.61
CA VAL A 27 28.96 13.37 6.95
C VAL A 27 28.11 13.58 5.69
N ARG A 28 28.60 14.36 4.73
CA ARG A 28 27.89 14.60 3.47
C ARG A 28 27.82 13.34 2.60
N ALA A 29 28.88 12.53 2.59
CA ALA A 29 28.92 11.25 1.88
C ALA A 29 27.96 10.24 2.50
N GLU A 30 27.94 10.11 3.84
CA GLU A 30 27.01 9.23 4.55
C GLU A 30 25.55 9.64 4.35
N LEU A 31 25.25 10.94 4.46
CA LEU A 31 23.89 11.44 4.17
C LEU A 31 23.49 11.17 2.72
N GLY A 32 24.41 11.27 1.78
CA GLY A 32 24.19 10.89 0.39
C GLY A 32 23.80 9.43 0.23
N GLN A 33 24.56 8.52 0.86
CA GLN A 33 24.30 7.08 0.83
C GLN A 33 22.95 6.71 1.47
N LEU A 34 22.65 7.27 2.65
CA LEU A 34 21.36 7.06 3.32
C LEU A 34 20.19 7.55 2.48
N ARG A 35 20.34 8.68 1.82
CA ARG A 35 19.33 9.22 0.91
C ARG A 35 19.10 8.32 -0.31
N GLU A 36 20.16 7.81 -0.92
CA GLU A 36 20.05 6.89 -2.05
C GLU A 36 19.42 5.54 -1.65
N ALA A 37 19.83 5.00 -0.49
CA ALA A 37 19.21 3.81 0.08
C ALA A 37 17.70 4.03 0.29
N PHE A 38 17.32 5.14 0.93
CA PHE A 38 15.91 5.49 1.12
C PHE A 38 15.11 5.59 -0.19
N TYR A 39 15.67 6.25 -1.22
CA TYR A 39 15.00 6.32 -2.52
C TYR A 39 14.85 4.96 -3.20
N THR A 40 15.82 4.09 -3.03
CA THR A 40 15.77 2.72 -3.57
C THR A 40 14.67 1.94 -2.88
N ASP A 41 14.63 1.96 -1.54
CA ASP A 41 13.61 1.27 -0.74
C ASP A 41 12.20 1.81 -1.02
N ALA A 42 12.05 3.13 -1.10
CA ALA A 42 10.79 3.76 -1.45
C ALA A 42 10.29 3.36 -2.85
N ARG A 43 11.20 3.22 -3.82
CA ARG A 43 10.87 2.76 -5.18
C ARG A 43 10.43 1.31 -5.19
N ILE A 44 11.10 0.44 -4.41
CA ILE A 44 10.72 -0.96 -4.26
C ILE A 44 9.34 -1.07 -3.60
N ALA A 45 9.13 -0.36 -2.49
CA ALA A 45 7.83 -0.32 -1.80
C ALA A 45 6.70 0.15 -2.72
N HIS A 46 6.92 1.23 -3.46
CA HIS A 46 5.94 1.74 -4.43
C HIS A 46 5.61 0.70 -5.51
N ARG A 47 6.62 -0.01 -6.03
CA ARG A 47 6.42 -1.05 -7.05
C ARG A 47 5.62 -2.22 -6.49
N LEU A 48 5.94 -2.70 -5.29
CA LEU A 48 5.20 -3.78 -4.61
C LEU A 48 3.73 -3.39 -4.40
N LEU A 49 3.47 -2.21 -3.84
CA LEU A 49 2.10 -1.72 -3.64
C LEU A 49 1.33 -1.60 -4.94
N SER A 50 1.95 -1.04 -5.99
CA SER A 50 1.31 -0.91 -7.30
C SER A 50 0.96 -2.25 -7.92
N GLN A 51 1.81 -3.27 -7.77
CA GLN A 51 1.53 -4.63 -8.24
C GLN A 51 0.37 -5.26 -7.48
N ARG A 52 0.31 -5.10 -6.15
CA ARG A 52 -0.80 -5.63 -5.33
C ARG A 52 -2.13 -4.96 -5.68
N VAL A 53 -2.14 -3.64 -5.86
CA VAL A 53 -3.35 -2.92 -6.29
C VAL A 53 -3.82 -3.42 -7.66
N ALA A 54 -2.92 -3.55 -8.63
CA ALA A 54 -3.26 -4.07 -9.95
C ALA A 54 -3.80 -5.51 -9.90
N GLN A 55 -3.29 -6.34 -8.99
CA GLN A 55 -3.81 -7.69 -8.76
C GLN A 55 -5.25 -7.68 -8.24
N HIS A 56 -5.56 -6.82 -7.28
CA HIS A 56 -6.91 -6.70 -6.75
C HIS A 56 -7.90 -6.15 -7.79
N ASP A 57 -7.49 -5.16 -8.60
CA ASP A 57 -8.26 -4.66 -9.73
C ASP A 57 -8.56 -5.79 -10.73
N ALA A 58 -7.58 -6.61 -11.07
CA ALA A 58 -7.75 -7.74 -11.98
C ALA A 58 -8.72 -8.80 -11.42
N ILE A 59 -8.65 -9.11 -10.13
CA ILE A 59 -9.59 -10.03 -9.47
C ILE A 59 -11.01 -9.49 -9.56
N LEU A 60 -11.23 -8.22 -9.21
CA LEU A 60 -12.56 -7.59 -9.28
C LEU A 60 -13.09 -7.52 -10.71
N ALA A 61 -12.25 -7.15 -11.68
CA ALA A 61 -12.62 -7.14 -13.09
C ALA A 61 -13.02 -8.54 -13.58
N THR A 62 -12.30 -9.57 -13.16
CA THR A 62 -12.62 -10.97 -13.50
C THR A 62 -13.97 -11.39 -12.91
N LEU A 63 -14.23 -11.08 -11.64
CA LEU A 63 -15.50 -11.35 -10.99
C LEU A 63 -16.66 -10.64 -11.71
N ALA A 64 -16.44 -9.36 -12.07
CA ALA A 64 -17.42 -8.56 -12.79
C ALA A 64 -17.77 -9.15 -14.17
N LEU A 65 -16.77 -9.64 -14.90
CA LEU A 65 -16.96 -10.27 -16.22
C LEU A 65 -17.67 -11.63 -16.12
N MET A 66 -17.41 -12.39 -15.05
CA MET A 66 -17.98 -13.72 -14.85
C MET A 66 -19.41 -13.68 -14.27
N ALA A 67 -19.82 -12.57 -13.69
CA ALA A 67 -21.12 -12.43 -13.03
C ALA A 67 -22.32 -12.90 -13.87
N PRO A 68 -22.47 -12.49 -15.15
CA PRO A 68 -23.61 -12.90 -15.97
C PRO A 68 -23.62 -14.40 -16.30
N ALA A 69 -22.46 -15.03 -16.38
CA ALA A 69 -22.34 -16.45 -16.67
C ALA A 69 -22.66 -17.31 -15.45
N MET A 70 -22.31 -16.86 -14.25
CA MET A 70 -22.56 -17.57 -12.99
C MET A 70 -24.04 -17.64 -12.64
N ASP A 71 -24.83 -16.60 -12.96
CA ASP A 71 -26.27 -16.58 -12.70
C ASP A 71 -27.05 -17.61 -13.56
N LYS A 72 -26.49 -18.03 -14.70
CA LYS A 72 -27.16 -18.88 -15.66
C LYS A 72 -26.72 -20.35 -15.64
N GLN A 73 -25.54 -20.67 -15.13
CA GLN A 73 -24.92 -22.00 -15.33
C GLN A 73 -24.31 -22.63 -14.08
N ALA A 74 -24.43 -22.02 -12.90
CA ALA A 74 -23.82 -22.59 -11.71
C ALA A 74 -24.52 -23.92 -11.35
N PRO A 75 -23.83 -25.07 -11.39
CA PRO A 75 -24.38 -26.29 -10.85
C PRO A 75 -24.61 -26.12 -9.34
N PRO A 76 -25.72 -26.66 -8.79
CA PRO A 76 -26.12 -26.42 -7.39
C PRO A 76 -25.09 -26.89 -6.33
N GLN A 77 -24.02 -27.55 -6.75
CA GLN A 77 -22.96 -28.08 -5.86
C GLN A 77 -21.63 -27.29 -5.94
N ALA A 78 -21.46 -26.34 -6.84
CA ALA A 78 -20.23 -25.59 -6.94
C ALA A 78 -20.25 -24.44 -5.90
N SER A 79 -19.29 -24.46 -4.98
CA SER A 79 -19.08 -23.32 -4.08
C SER A 79 -18.81 -22.06 -4.91
N PRO A 80 -19.55 -20.98 -4.70
CA PRO A 80 -19.37 -19.74 -5.46
C PRO A 80 -17.91 -19.26 -5.30
N PRO A 81 -17.32 -18.64 -6.35
CA PRO A 81 -15.96 -18.18 -6.32
C PRO A 81 -15.67 -17.21 -5.16
N GLU A 82 -16.70 -16.50 -4.70
CA GLU A 82 -16.63 -15.62 -3.55
C GLU A 82 -16.17 -16.34 -2.26
N LEU A 83 -16.56 -17.60 -2.08
CA LEU A 83 -16.15 -18.40 -0.93
C LEU A 83 -14.76 -19.02 -1.08
N ARG A 84 -14.25 -19.15 -2.31
CA ARG A 84 -12.94 -19.76 -2.57
C ARG A 84 -11.80 -18.74 -2.55
N LEU A 85 -12.07 -17.51 -2.94
CA LEU A 85 -11.04 -16.46 -3.04
C LEU A 85 -10.30 -16.21 -1.72
N PRO A 86 -10.95 -16.10 -0.55
CA PRO A 86 -10.25 -15.95 0.73
C PRO A 86 -9.32 -17.12 1.09
N ALA A 87 -9.63 -18.32 0.63
CA ALA A 87 -8.77 -19.48 0.87
C ALA A 87 -7.50 -19.48 -0.01
N VAL A 88 -7.55 -18.86 -1.19
CA VAL A 88 -6.44 -18.77 -2.14
C VAL A 88 -5.60 -17.51 -1.90
N TYR A 89 -6.25 -16.43 -1.51
CA TYR A 89 -5.63 -15.10 -1.32
C TYR A 89 -5.81 -14.65 0.14
N PRO A 90 -4.84 -14.87 1.03
CA PRO A 90 -4.96 -14.56 2.46
C PRO A 90 -5.25 -13.09 2.78
N GLN A 91 -4.89 -12.18 1.87
CA GLN A 91 -5.19 -10.76 2.00
C GLN A 91 -6.67 -10.43 1.77
N ILE A 92 -7.45 -11.32 1.12
CA ILE A 92 -8.88 -11.15 0.90
C ILE A 92 -9.62 -11.78 2.08
N LEU A 93 -10.18 -10.94 2.94
CA LEU A 93 -10.96 -11.39 4.10
C LEU A 93 -12.37 -11.83 3.72
N GLN A 94 -12.97 -11.13 2.77
CA GLN A 94 -14.35 -11.38 2.35
C GLN A 94 -14.59 -10.82 0.95
N VAL A 95 -15.40 -11.54 0.19
CA VAL A 95 -15.98 -11.07 -1.07
C VAL A 95 -17.45 -10.82 -0.84
N LEU A 96 -17.89 -9.60 -1.12
CA LEU A 96 -19.28 -9.19 -1.06
C LEU A 96 -19.82 -9.08 -2.48
N ARG A 97 -21.05 -9.54 -2.69
CA ARG A 97 -21.75 -9.43 -3.97
C ARG A 97 -23.07 -8.69 -3.76
N ARG A 98 -23.41 -7.80 -4.67
CA ARG A 98 -24.70 -7.16 -4.77
C ARG A 98 -25.37 -7.59 -6.06
N GLY A 99 -26.56 -8.16 -5.95
CA GLY A 99 -27.40 -8.52 -7.10
C GLY A 99 -28.04 -7.30 -7.77
N PRO A 100 -28.63 -7.51 -8.97
CA PRO A 100 -29.42 -6.48 -9.64
C PRO A 100 -30.60 -6.03 -8.76
N GLY A 101 -30.77 -4.72 -8.60
CA GLY A 101 -31.87 -4.15 -7.80
C GLY A 101 -31.69 -4.24 -6.28
N GLU A 102 -30.65 -4.86 -5.79
CA GLU A 102 -30.30 -4.86 -4.36
C GLU A 102 -29.55 -3.59 -3.97
N ALA A 103 -29.62 -3.22 -2.69
CA ALA A 103 -28.80 -2.15 -2.11
C ALA A 103 -27.63 -2.76 -1.35
N TRP A 104 -26.49 -2.04 -1.29
CA TRP A 104 -25.41 -2.39 -0.40
C TRP A 104 -25.82 -2.20 1.06
N ALA A 105 -25.20 -2.95 1.95
CA ALA A 105 -25.40 -2.79 3.39
C ALA A 105 -24.91 -1.43 3.93
N SER A 106 -24.09 -0.70 3.17
CA SER A 106 -23.53 0.59 3.57
C SER A 106 -23.59 1.60 2.42
N PRO A 107 -24.01 2.85 2.68
CA PRO A 107 -24.04 3.92 1.67
C PRO A 107 -22.65 4.24 1.08
N ALA A 108 -21.58 3.96 1.83
CA ALA A 108 -20.21 4.15 1.33
C ALA A 108 -19.89 3.19 0.17
N LEU A 109 -20.46 1.98 0.19
CA LEU A 109 -20.30 1.01 -0.90
C LEU A 109 -21.09 1.45 -2.14
N ASP A 110 -22.30 2.00 -1.97
CA ASP A 110 -23.10 2.54 -3.07
C ASP A 110 -22.37 3.69 -3.77
N THR A 111 -21.80 4.60 -2.98
CA THR A 111 -21.01 5.74 -3.49
C THR A 111 -19.78 5.26 -4.25
N ALA A 112 -19.02 4.32 -3.68
CA ALA A 112 -17.83 3.77 -4.31
C ALA A 112 -18.17 3.01 -5.60
N GLU A 113 -19.26 2.26 -5.63
CA GLU A 113 -19.72 1.59 -6.85
C GLU A 113 -20.11 2.58 -7.94
N ALA A 114 -20.85 3.63 -7.61
CA ALA A 114 -21.22 4.67 -8.55
C ALA A 114 -19.97 5.34 -9.17
N GLN A 115 -18.95 5.58 -8.36
CA GLN A 115 -17.66 6.10 -8.83
C GLN A 115 -16.89 5.08 -9.68
N ALA A 116 -16.96 3.78 -9.35
CA ALA A 116 -16.27 2.72 -10.07
C ALA A 116 -16.82 2.48 -11.48
N ARG A 117 -18.11 2.77 -11.71
CA ARG A 117 -18.80 2.49 -12.99
C ARG A 117 -18.28 3.32 -14.15
N GLN A 118 -17.92 4.60 -13.95
CA GLN A 118 -17.49 5.49 -15.02
C GLN A 118 -16.08 5.13 -15.54
N PRO A 119 -15.03 4.99 -14.70
CA PRO A 119 -13.71 4.59 -15.16
C PRO A 119 -13.56 3.08 -15.37
N GLN A 120 -14.59 2.27 -15.06
CA GLN A 120 -14.52 0.79 -15.02
C GLN A 120 -13.32 0.25 -14.21
N ARG A 121 -13.03 0.92 -13.11
CA ARG A 121 -11.94 0.58 -12.19
C ARG A 121 -12.47 0.50 -10.77
N ALA A 122 -11.91 -0.42 -9.99
CA ALA A 122 -12.26 -0.52 -8.58
C ALA A 122 -12.01 0.80 -7.85
N GLN A 123 -12.91 1.13 -6.94
CA GLN A 123 -12.84 2.33 -6.10
C GLN A 123 -12.80 1.95 -4.63
N LEU A 124 -12.11 2.76 -3.85
CA LEU A 124 -12.02 2.59 -2.40
C LEU A 124 -13.30 3.11 -1.74
N ALA A 125 -13.98 2.27 -0.97
CA ALA A 125 -15.10 2.71 -0.15
C ALA A 125 -14.59 3.43 1.09
N LEU A 126 -14.63 4.76 1.06
CA LEU A 126 -14.24 5.61 2.19
C LEU A 126 -15.36 5.57 3.24
N GLY A 127 -15.04 5.15 4.45
CA GLY A 127 -16.00 5.05 5.57
C GLY A 127 -16.67 3.67 5.76
N GLY A 128 -16.49 2.73 4.85
CA GLY A 128 -16.97 1.34 5.00
C GLY A 128 -16.27 0.54 6.11
N VAL A 129 -15.31 1.17 6.78
CA VAL A 129 -14.54 0.60 7.90
C VAL A 129 -15.30 0.72 9.24
N GLN A 130 -16.37 1.54 9.31
CA GLN A 130 -17.02 1.86 10.59
C GLN A 130 -17.96 0.77 11.14
N ASP A 131 -18.43 -0.15 10.30
CA ASP A 131 -19.33 -1.23 10.75
C ASP A 131 -18.55 -2.47 11.21
N GLY A 132 -17.83 -2.38 12.34
CA GLY A 132 -17.19 -3.54 13.00
C GLY A 132 -16.00 -4.15 12.25
N ALA A 133 -15.44 -3.46 11.26
CA ALA A 133 -14.25 -3.92 10.56
C ALA A 133 -13.02 -3.79 11.47
N ALA A 134 -12.21 -4.85 11.52
CA ALA A 134 -10.94 -4.82 12.25
C ALA A 134 -10.04 -3.67 11.74
N PRO A 135 -9.28 -3.02 12.62
CA PRO A 135 -8.35 -1.97 12.21
C PRO A 135 -7.37 -2.50 11.16
N GLY A 136 -7.05 -1.68 10.16
CA GLY A 136 -6.17 -2.07 9.05
C GLY A 136 -6.89 -2.86 7.95
N THR A 137 -8.20 -2.76 7.84
CA THR A 137 -8.96 -3.29 6.70
C THR A 137 -9.47 -2.16 5.80
N TYR A 138 -9.62 -2.46 4.51
CA TYR A 138 -10.23 -1.55 3.55
C TYR A 138 -11.08 -2.33 2.55
N VAL A 139 -11.97 -1.64 1.85
CA VAL A 139 -12.89 -2.25 0.89
C VAL A 139 -12.72 -1.60 -0.48
N LEU A 140 -12.50 -2.45 -1.50
CA LEU A 140 -12.51 -2.06 -2.91
C LEU A 140 -13.82 -2.51 -3.54
N VAL A 141 -14.44 -1.65 -4.32
CA VAL A 141 -15.74 -1.91 -4.99
C VAL A 141 -15.59 -1.75 -6.49
N ALA A 142 -16.21 -2.67 -7.24
CA ALA A 142 -16.34 -2.58 -8.69
C ALA A 142 -17.77 -2.85 -9.11
N GLY A 143 -18.26 -2.10 -10.09
CA GLY A 143 -19.55 -2.35 -10.73
C GLY A 143 -19.49 -3.53 -11.69
N ALA A 144 -20.54 -4.34 -11.73
CA ALA A 144 -20.67 -5.50 -12.61
C ALA A 144 -22.07 -5.54 -13.23
N GLY A 145 -22.22 -5.00 -14.43
CA GLY A 145 -23.55 -4.87 -15.07
C GLY A 145 -24.52 -4.07 -14.17
N GLU A 146 -25.65 -4.67 -13.80
CA GLU A 146 -26.63 -4.08 -12.87
C GLU A 146 -26.27 -4.34 -11.39
N GLY A 147 -25.32 -5.24 -11.10
CA GLY A 147 -24.83 -5.59 -9.77
C GLY A 147 -23.47 -4.99 -9.46
N GLY A 148 -22.80 -5.51 -8.41
CA GLY A 148 -21.49 -5.09 -8.01
C GLY A 148 -20.77 -6.14 -7.16
N TYR A 149 -19.43 -6.04 -7.12
CA TYR A 149 -18.56 -6.81 -6.24
C TYR A 149 -17.74 -5.89 -5.34
N ALA A 150 -17.52 -6.33 -4.11
CA ALA A 150 -16.61 -5.67 -3.20
C ALA A 150 -15.67 -6.67 -2.54
N LEU A 151 -14.40 -6.31 -2.43
CA LEU A 151 -13.37 -7.07 -1.72
C LEU A 151 -13.03 -6.36 -0.42
N ARG A 152 -13.21 -7.03 0.71
CA ARG A 152 -12.65 -6.60 1.99
C ARG A 152 -11.26 -7.17 2.13
N LEU A 153 -10.29 -6.31 2.32
CA LEU A 153 -8.87 -6.61 2.28
C LEU A 153 -8.20 -6.27 3.61
N SER A 154 -7.23 -7.09 4.01
CA SER A 154 -6.37 -6.86 5.17
C SER A 154 -5.11 -6.14 4.72
N LEU A 155 -4.90 -4.90 5.18
CA LEU A 155 -3.70 -4.13 4.87
C LEU A 155 -2.40 -4.84 5.30
N PRO A 156 -2.31 -5.43 6.52
CA PRO A 156 -1.11 -6.18 6.92
C PRO A 156 -0.81 -7.40 6.06
N ALA A 157 -1.83 -8.01 5.45
CA ALA A 157 -1.65 -9.19 4.58
C ALA A 157 -1.41 -8.82 3.10
N VAL A 158 -1.70 -7.58 2.71
CA VAL A 158 -1.41 -7.08 1.35
C VAL A 158 0.09 -6.96 1.12
N VAL A 159 0.81 -6.46 2.12
CA VAL A 159 2.27 -6.38 2.11
C VAL A 159 2.76 -6.98 3.44
N PRO A 160 3.15 -8.26 3.46
CA PRO A 160 3.75 -8.88 4.62
C PRO A 160 5.00 -8.12 5.06
N TRP A 161 5.19 -7.98 6.37
CA TRP A 161 6.29 -7.21 6.94
C TRP A 161 7.68 -7.76 6.58
N ASP A 162 7.78 -9.03 6.23
CA ASP A 162 9.00 -9.69 5.76
C ASP A 162 9.37 -9.32 4.32
N GLU A 163 8.39 -8.90 3.51
CA GLU A 163 8.60 -8.38 2.14
C GLU A 163 8.88 -6.87 2.13
N TRP A 164 8.73 -6.19 3.30
CA TRP A 164 8.91 -4.75 3.37
C TRP A 164 10.39 -4.37 3.35
N PRO A 165 10.84 -3.52 2.42
CA PRO A 165 12.28 -3.24 2.23
C PRO A 165 12.91 -2.40 3.34
N MET A 166 12.11 -1.79 4.21
CA MET A 166 12.63 -0.93 5.27
C MET A 166 13.00 -1.72 6.53
N PRO A 167 14.12 -1.38 7.21
CA PRO A 167 14.54 -2.05 8.43
C PRO A 167 13.48 -1.91 9.54
N ARG A 168 13.23 -3.00 10.26
CA ARG A 168 12.20 -3.08 11.31
C ARG A 168 12.54 -2.29 12.57
N GLU A 169 13.83 -2.14 12.86
CA GLU A 169 14.33 -1.44 14.05
C GLU A 169 14.83 -0.05 13.68
N GLY A 170 14.25 0.97 14.34
CA GLY A 170 14.68 2.36 14.19
C GLY A 170 14.06 3.14 13.02
N SER A 171 13.16 2.57 12.24
CA SER A 171 12.45 3.34 11.22
C SER A 171 11.50 4.35 11.88
N PRO A 172 11.63 5.66 11.60
CA PRO A 172 10.70 6.68 12.10
C PRO A 172 9.29 6.57 11.51
N THR A 173 9.10 5.72 10.51
CA THR A 173 7.80 5.46 9.89
C THR A 173 7.07 4.33 10.61
N ARG A 174 6.65 4.57 11.83
CA ARG A 174 5.59 3.80 12.45
C ARG A 174 4.28 4.32 11.87
N VAL A 175 3.73 3.61 10.89
CA VAL A 175 2.35 3.85 10.45
C VAL A 175 1.44 3.34 11.57
N THR A 176 0.93 4.26 12.36
CA THR A 176 -0.15 4.02 13.33
C THR A 176 -1.50 4.16 12.64
#